data_b360dbc945a5aab65e809183ad976a71
#
_entry.id   b360dbc945a5aab65e809183ad976a71
#
_cell.length_a   1.000
_cell.length_b   1.000
_cell.length_c   1.000
_cell.angle_alpha   90.00
_cell.angle_beta   90.00
_cell.angle_gamma   90.00
#
_symmetry.space_group_name_H-M   'P 1'
#
loop_
_entity.id
_entity.type
_entity.pdbx_description
1 polymer ?
#
loop_
_entity_poly.entity_id
_entity_poly.type
_entity_poly.pdbx_seq_one_letter_code
_entity_poly.pdbx_strand_id
1 'polypeptide(L)'
;MPPASKWPKVLPPLTAEQRRISDDFMRLWHETLPHRYGAIEAFNHNFPVRHSPPGFRTTLEIGAGLGEHLHYEKLTPEQEENYYANEFRENMAAGIRERFPRVQTVVADCQQPLDFRAGFFDRIIAVHVLEHLPNLPAAIRECYRLVEKSRGRLLVVIPCEGSPPYTLARKISAERVYKKRYGGDYSWFYTREHINLPHEVLGELHPYFTVEARRFFPLPFLPFVFTNLCIGLSLVPRARPLAVE
;
A
#
# COMPACT_ATOMS: atom_id res chain seq x y z
N MET A 1 18.06 16.03 -25.38
CA MET A 1 17.64 16.22 -23.97
C MET A 1 17.17 14.86 -23.46
N PRO A 2 17.61 14.37 -22.30
CA PRO A 2 17.00 13.19 -21.72
C PRO A 2 15.50 13.45 -21.54
N PRO A 3 14.62 12.42 -21.72
CA PRO A 3 13.20 12.60 -21.47
C PRO A 3 12.99 13.05 -20.01
N ALA A 4 12.05 13.99 -19.83
CA ALA A 4 11.70 14.46 -18.50
C ALA A 4 11.35 13.25 -17.61
N SER A 5 11.90 13.21 -16.40
CA SER A 5 11.63 12.12 -15.46
C SER A 5 10.12 12.04 -15.22
N LYS A 6 9.55 10.83 -15.32
CA LYS A 6 8.15 10.55 -14.98
C LYS A 6 7.87 10.82 -13.48
N TRP A 7 8.90 10.78 -12.67
CA TRP A 7 8.83 10.89 -11.22
C TRP A 7 9.58 12.12 -10.68
N PRO A 8 9.12 12.75 -9.60
CA PRO A 8 7.81 12.50 -8.95
C PRO A 8 6.65 12.99 -9.80
N LYS A 9 5.49 12.33 -9.70
CA LYS A 9 4.25 12.80 -10.34
C LYS A 9 3.76 14.06 -9.62
N VAL A 10 3.51 15.13 -10.38
CA VAL A 10 3.02 16.40 -9.85
C VAL A 10 1.50 16.41 -9.94
N LEU A 11 0.85 16.54 -8.79
CA LEU A 11 -0.61 16.65 -8.71
C LEU A 11 -1.03 18.12 -8.61
N PRO A 12 -2.05 18.54 -9.36
CA PRO A 12 -2.59 19.90 -9.22
C PRO A 12 -3.03 20.17 -7.77
N PRO A 13 -2.89 21.39 -7.23
CA PRO A 13 -3.36 21.71 -5.90
C PRO A 13 -4.89 21.56 -5.81
N LEU A 14 -5.38 21.07 -4.67
CA LEU A 14 -6.81 21.01 -4.39
C LEU A 14 -7.35 22.39 -4.06
N THR A 15 -8.56 22.69 -4.54
CA THR A 15 -9.35 23.80 -3.99
C THR A 15 -9.71 23.52 -2.53
N ALA A 16 -10.15 24.54 -1.79
CA ALA A 16 -10.61 24.36 -0.41
C ALA A 16 -11.80 23.39 -0.32
N GLU A 17 -12.71 23.48 -1.27
CA GLU A 17 -13.88 22.56 -1.36
C GLU A 17 -13.44 21.12 -1.66
N GLN A 18 -12.58 20.91 -2.65
CA GLN A 18 -12.04 19.59 -2.98
C GLN A 18 -11.32 18.96 -1.79
N ARG A 19 -10.55 19.73 -1.04
CA ARG A 19 -9.87 19.25 0.18
C ARG A 19 -10.89 18.78 1.22
N ARG A 20 -11.90 19.60 1.52
CA ARG A 20 -12.97 19.23 2.45
C ARG A 20 -13.71 17.96 2.03
N ILE A 21 -14.04 17.83 0.74
CA ILE A 21 -14.69 16.63 0.19
C ILE A 21 -13.78 15.42 0.31
N SER A 22 -12.48 15.56 -0.03
CA SER A 22 -11.50 14.47 0.06
C SER A 22 -11.39 13.94 1.50
N ASP A 23 -11.21 14.84 2.47
CA ASP A 23 -11.06 14.47 3.88
C ASP A 23 -12.32 13.77 4.43
N ASP A 24 -13.51 14.29 4.09
CA ASP A 24 -14.79 13.71 4.53
C ASP A 24 -15.06 12.36 3.84
N PHE A 25 -14.76 12.23 2.54
CA PHE A 25 -14.97 10.98 1.81
C PHE A 25 -14.00 9.89 2.26
N MET A 26 -12.74 10.22 2.48
CA MET A 26 -11.75 9.25 2.98
C MET A 26 -12.15 8.70 4.35
N ARG A 27 -12.59 9.56 5.27
CA ARG A 27 -13.12 9.11 6.57
C ARG A 27 -14.31 8.16 6.41
N LEU A 28 -15.30 8.56 5.63
CA LEU A 28 -16.49 7.74 5.34
C LEU A 28 -16.10 6.40 4.69
N TRP A 29 -15.10 6.41 3.81
CA TRP A 29 -14.66 5.21 3.10
C TRP A 29 -13.99 4.21 4.03
N HIS A 30 -13.12 4.67 4.93
CA HIS A 30 -12.50 3.83 5.97
C HIS A 30 -13.54 3.22 6.92
N GLU A 31 -14.58 3.97 7.27
CA GLU A 31 -15.69 3.45 8.09
C GLU A 31 -16.54 2.41 7.33
N THR A 32 -16.67 2.54 6.02
CA THR A 32 -17.58 1.72 5.19
C THR A 32 -16.93 0.41 4.69
N LEU A 33 -15.63 0.45 4.36
CA LEU A 33 -14.89 -0.67 3.77
C LEU A 33 -15.01 -1.97 4.57
N PRO A 34 -14.70 -2.00 5.88
CA PRO A 34 -14.70 -3.24 6.65
C PRO A 34 -16.07 -3.93 6.68
N HIS A 35 -17.15 -3.14 6.69
CA HIS A 35 -18.51 -3.66 6.81
C HIS A 35 -19.11 -4.16 5.48
N ARG A 36 -18.70 -3.60 4.35
CA ARG A 36 -19.30 -3.90 3.04
C ARG A 36 -18.46 -4.82 2.15
N TYR A 37 -17.15 -4.83 2.34
CA TYR A 37 -16.21 -5.46 1.42
C TYR A 37 -15.28 -6.46 2.11
N GLY A 38 -15.77 -7.12 3.16
CA GLY A 38 -14.97 -8.02 4.01
C GLY A 38 -14.18 -9.10 3.28
N ALA A 39 -14.62 -9.58 2.12
CA ALA A 39 -13.85 -10.57 1.34
C ALA A 39 -12.59 -9.95 0.69
N ILE A 40 -12.67 -8.70 0.19
CA ILE A 40 -11.52 -7.97 -0.32
C ILE A 40 -10.57 -7.62 0.83
N GLU A 41 -11.10 -7.09 1.94
CA GLU A 41 -10.33 -6.78 3.15
C GLU A 41 -9.60 -8.02 3.68
N ALA A 42 -10.32 -9.14 3.76
CA ALA A 42 -9.72 -10.42 4.16
C ALA A 42 -8.58 -10.86 3.21
N PHE A 43 -8.71 -10.67 1.91
CA PHE A 43 -7.63 -10.95 0.97
C PHE A 43 -6.46 -9.99 1.19
N ASN A 44 -6.71 -8.70 1.25
CA ASN A 44 -5.70 -7.65 1.36
C ASN A 44 -4.80 -7.86 2.57
N HIS A 45 -5.38 -8.14 3.72
CA HIS A 45 -4.63 -8.24 4.97
C HIS A 45 -4.15 -9.67 5.29
N ASN A 46 -4.87 -10.72 4.89
CA ASN A 46 -4.38 -12.10 5.08
C ASN A 46 -3.27 -12.49 4.09
N PHE A 47 -3.14 -11.81 2.96
CA PHE A 47 -2.05 -12.12 2.03
C PHE A 47 -0.68 -11.88 2.66
N PRO A 48 -0.36 -10.71 3.24
CA PRO A 48 0.90 -10.49 3.93
C PRO A 48 1.13 -11.46 5.09
N VAL A 49 0.11 -11.73 5.90
CA VAL A 49 0.22 -12.69 7.02
C VAL A 49 0.65 -14.06 6.55
N ARG A 50 0.01 -14.58 5.49
CA ARG A 50 0.29 -15.94 4.96
C ARG A 50 1.62 -16.07 4.24
N HIS A 51 2.18 -14.98 3.74
CA HIS A 51 3.44 -14.97 2.98
C HIS A 51 4.59 -14.35 3.75
N SER A 52 4.40 -14.08 5.05
CA SER A 52 5.47 -13.62 5.93
C SER A 52 6.60 -14.66 6.03
N PRO A 53 7.87 -14.22 6.07
CA PRO A 53 8.98 -15.14 6.21
C PRO A 53 8.89 -15.87 7.57
N PRO A 54 9.19 -17.17 7.63
CA PRO A 54 9.13 -17.90 8.89
C PRO A 54 10.12 -17.32 9.90
N GLY A 55 9.66 -17.17 11.16
CA GLY A 55 10.49 -16.67 12.26
C GLY A 55 10.92 -15.21 12.12
N PHE A 56 10.17 -14.39 11.39
CA PHE A 56 10.40 -12.94 11.35
C PHE A 56 10.30 -12.32 12.74
N ARG A 57 11.10 -11.31 13.01
CA ARG A 57 11.12 -10.58 14.28
C ARG A 57 10.80 -9.11 14.13
N THR A 58 11.30 -8.50 13.05
CA THR A 58 11.14 -7.07 12.79
C THR A 58 10.23 -6.81 11.60
N THR A 59 9.25 -5.93 11.76
CA THR A 59 8.30 -5.57 10.71
C THR A 59 8.27 -4.06 10.51
N LEU A 60 8.25 -3.62 9.26
CA LEU A 60 7.85 -2.27 8.88
C LEU A 60 6.56 -2.36 8.04
N GLU A 61 5.52 -1.70 8.46
CA GLU A 61 4.34 -1.45 7.63
C GLU A 61 4.39 -0.01 7.15
N ILE A 62 4.45 0.21 5.84
CA ILE A 62 4.36 1.55 5.26
C ILE A 62 2.91 1.88 4.92
N GLY A 63 2.47 3.11 5.26
CA GLY A 63 1.08 3.54 5.10
C GLY A 63 0.12 2.75 5.97
N ALA A 64 0.43 2.59 7.25
CA ALA A 64 -0.32 1.74 8.18
C ALA A 64 -1.76 2.21 8.47
N GLY A 65 -2.15 3.39 7.98
CA GLY A 65 -3.50 3.94 8.14
C GLY A 65 -3.90 4.08 9.60
N LEU A 66 -4.99 3.45 9.96
CA LEU A 66 -5.46 3.34 11.35
C LEU A 66 -5.04 2.01 12.02
N GLY A 67 -4.12 1.24 11.41
CA GLY A 67 -3.68 -0.06 11.91
C GLY A 67 -4.62 -1.20 11.51
N GLU A 68 -5.31 -1.07 10.37
CA GLU A 68 -6.26 -2.07 9.90
C GLU A 68 -5.61 -3.45 9.74
N HIS A 69 -4.37 -3.49 9.25
CA HIS A 69 -3.64 -4.75 9.06
C HIS A 69 -3.33 -5.45 10.38
N LEU A 70 -3.05 -4.72 11.44
CA LEU A 70 -2.74 -5.27 12.77
C LEU A 70 -3.87 -6.15 13.35
N HIS A 71 -5.13 -5.92 12.96
CA HIS A 71 -6.25 -6.76 13.35
C HIS A 71 -6.21 -8.18 12.76
N TYR A 72 -5.45 -8.39 11.70
CA TYR A 72 -5.29 -9.70 11.03
C TYR A 72 -4.04 -10.46 11.51
N GLU A 73 -3.14 -9.76 12.19
CA GLU A 73 -1.89 -10.33 12.69
C GLU A 73 -2.10 -11.17 13.95
N LYS A 74 -1.22 -12.16 14.13
CA LYS A 74 -1.10 -12.96 15.35
C LYS A 74 0.34 -12.87 15.82
N LEU A 75 0.70 -11.72 16.36
CA LEU A 75 2.06 -11.41 16.78
C LEU A 75 2.32 -11.91 18.23
N THR A 76 3.55 -12.34 18.48
CA THR A 76 4.04 -12.46 19.85
C THR A 76 4.29 -11.07 20.45
N PRO A 77 4.34 -10.92 21.79
CA PRO A 77 4.68 -9.64 22.40
C PRO A 77 5.99 -9.03 21.87
N GLU A 78 7.01 -9.85 21.63
CA GLU A 78 8.29 -9.41 21.06
C GLU A 78 8.12 -8.90 19.61
N GLN A 79 7.26 -9.55 18.82
CA GLN A 79 6.97 -9.11 17.46
C GLN A 79 6.16 -7.80 17.43
N GLU A 80 5.23 -7.60 18.38
CA GLU A 80 4.50 -6.32 18.52
C GLU A 80 5.46 -5.17 18.86
N GLU A 81 6.38 -5.37 19.79
CA GLU A 81 7.39 -4.37 20.20
C GLU A 81 8.37 -4.03 19.07
N ASN A 82 8.58 -4.96 18.13
CA ASN A 82 9.42 -4.81 16.95
C ASN A 82 8.61 -4.59 15.65
N TYR A 83 7.35 -4.20 15.77
CA TYR A 83 6.51 -3.78 14.67
C TYR A 83 6.49 -2.26 14.58
N TYR A 84 6.90 -1.73 13.44
CA TYR A 84 7.01 -0.31 13.15
C TYR A 84 5.93 0.06 12.13
N ALA A 85 4.88 0.73 12.59
CA ALA A 85 3.79 1.23 11.76
C ALA A 85 4.14 2.65 11.27
N ASN A 86 4.56 2.76 10.01
CA ASN A 86 4.81 4.06 9.39
C ASN A 86 3.52 4.63 8.81
N GLU A 87 3.17 5.81 9.26
CA GLU A 87 2.02 6.57 8.75
C GLU A 87 2.40 8.06 8.64
N PHE A 88 2.07 8.66 7.50
CA PHE A 88 2.41 10.07 7.24
C PHE A 88 1.58 11.06 8.07
N ARG A 89 0.33 10.68 8.41
CA ARG A 89 -0.62 11.55 9.11
C ARG A 89 -0.58 11.30 10.61
N GLU A 90 -0.20 12.32 11.38
CA GLU A 90 -0.11 12.24 12.84
C GLU A 90 -1.40 11.81 13.52
N ASN A 91 -2.56 12.27 13.05
CA ASN A 91 -3.86 11.89 13.62
C ASN A 91 -4.16 10.40 13.47
N MET A 92 -3.73 9.76 12.37
CA MET A 92 -3.89 8.32 12.16
C MET A 92 -2.87 7.54 13.01
N ALA A 93 -1.63 7.99 13.05
CA ALA A 93 -0.60 7.41 13.91
C ALA A 93 -0.99 7.46 15.40
N ALA A 94 -1.61 8.56 15.86
CA ALA A 94 -2.16 8.64 17.22
C ALA A 94 -3.22 7.55 17.49
N GLY A 95 -4.09 7.27 16.53
CA GLY A 95 -5.07 6.18 16.62
C GLY A 95 -4.43 4.78 16.69
N ILE A 96 -3.27 4.57 16.03
CA ILE A 96 -2.50 3.31 16.17
C ILE A 96 -1.94 3.21 17.60
N ARG A 97 -1.30 4.26 18.10
CA ARG A 97 -0.72 4.25 19.47
C ARG A 97 -1.77 3.94 20.54
N GLU A 98 -2.98 4.46 20.38
CA GLU A 98 -4.08 4.21 21.32
C GLU A 98 -4.52 2.74 21.30
N ARG A 99 -4.68 2.16 20.11
CA ARG A 99 -5.22 0.80 19.93
C ARG A 99 -4.19 -0.31 20.06
N PHE A 100 -2.95 -0.02 19.71
CA PHE A 100 -1.84 -0.98 19.69
C PHE A 100 -0.62 -0.41 20.45
N PRO A 101 -0.69 -0.27 21.78
CA PRO A 101 0.31 0.48 22.56
C PRO A 101 1.71 -0.14 22.58
N ARG A 102 1.88 -1.39 22.13
CA ARG A 102 3.20 -2.02 21.98
C ARG A 102 3.84 -1.77 20.62
N VAL A 103 3.04 -1.41 19.61
CA VAL A 103 3.52 -1.15 18.26
C VAL A 103 4.21 0.22 18.23
N GLN A 104 5.37 0.27 17.54
CA GLN A 104 6.11 1.51 17.35
C GLN A 104 5.50 2.30 16.20
N THR A 105 5.10 3.55 16.40
CA THR A 105 4.62 4.41 15.30
C THR A 105 5.72 5.30 14.79
N VAL A 106 5.87 5.36 13.46
CA VAL A 106 6.84 6.19 12.75
C VAL A 106 6.10 7.20 11.88
N VAL A 107 6.05 8.45 12.33
CA VAL A 107 5.39 9.53 11.56
C VAL A 107 6.40 10.12 10.57
N ALA A 108 6.38 9.62 9.35
CA ALA A 108 7.31 10.03 8.31
C ALA A 108 6.77 9.74 6.91
N ASP A 109 7.25 10.48 5.91
CA ASP A 109 7.00 10.19 4.50
C ASP A 109 7.90 9.03 4.06
N CYS A 110 7.30 7.89 3.70
CA CYS A 110 8.02 6.70 3.23
C CYS A 110 8.76 6.90 1.89
N GLN A 111 8.53 8.01 1.22
CA GLN A 111 9.26 8.42 0.02
C GLN A 111 10.61 9.10 0.35
N GLN A 112 10.87 9.35 1.63
CA GLN A 112 12.13 9.89 2.15
C GLN A 112 12.89 8.79 2.91
N PRO A 113 14.21 8.94 3.11
CA PRO A 113 14.97 8.03 3.96
C PRO A 113 14.40 7.98 5.38
N LEU A 114 14.05 6.78 5.85
CA LEU A 114 13.61 6.55 7.22
C LEU A 114 14.84 6.29 8.12
N ASP A 115 14.76 6.69 9.38
CA ASP A 115 15.87 6.57 10.34
C ASP A 115 16.05 5.12 10.85
N PHE A 116 16.37 4.23 9.91
CA PHE A 116 16.72 2.84 10.18
C PHE A 116 17.96 2.42 9.39
N ARG A 117 18.76 1.55 9.96
CA ARG A 117 19.90 0.95 9.24
C ARG A 117 19.44 0.08 8.06
N ALA A 118 20.26 0.00 7.03
CA ALA A 118 19.98 -0.90 5.91
C ALA A 118 19.83 -2.37 6.39
N GLY A 119 18.88 -3.09 5.80
CA GLY A 119 18.64 -4.49 6.12
C GLY A 119 18.10 -4.73 7.55
N PHE A 120 17.42 -3.76 8.14
CA PHE A 120 16.91 -3.89 9.50
C PHE A 120 15.67 -4.78 9.60
N PHE A 121 14.80 -4.78 8.59
CA PHE A 121 13.50 -5.43 8.66
C PHE A 121 13.50 -6.82 8.01
N ASP A 122 13.02 -7.82 8.74
CA ASP A 122 12.77 -9.17 8.20
C ASP A 122 11.59 -9.15 7.22
N ARG A 123 10.59 -8.28 7.45
CA ARG A 123 9.50 -8.05 6.50
C ARG A 123 9.11 -6.58 6.42
N ILE A 124 8.73 -6.18 5.22
CA ILE A 124 8.10 -4.88 4.96
C ILE A 124 6.74 -5.15 4.34
N ILE A 125 5.71 -4.44 4.78
CA ILE A 125 4.33 -4.59 4.32
C ILE A 125 3.87 -3.29 3.69
N ALA A 126 3.19 -3.38 2.55
CA ALA A 126 2.56 -2.26 1.86
C ALA A 126 1.21 -2.71 1.30
N VAL A 127 0.13 -2.38 1.98
CA VAL A 127 -1.24 -2.72 1.58
C VAL A 127 -1.95 -1.46 1.10
N HIS A 128 -2.24 -1.37 -0.18
CA HIS A 128 -2.90 -0.21 -0.80
C HIS A 128 -2.20 1.14 -0.50
N VAL A 129 -0.89 1.18 -0.75
CA VAL A 129 -0.04 2.37 -0.53
C VAL A 129 0.65 2.81 -1.81
N LEU A 130 1.27 1.87 -2.53
CA LEU A 130 2.16 2.18 -3.66
C LEU A 130 1.44 2.89 -4.81
N GLU A 131 0.15 2.65 -4.98
CA GLU A 131 -0.69 3.33 -5.97
C GLU A 131 -0.88 4.82 -5.70
N HIS A 132 -0.64 5.27 -4.47
CA HIS A 132 -0.84 6.65 -4.04
C HIS A 132 0.42 7.51 -4.05
N LEU A 133 1.62 6.90 -4.17
CA LEU A 133 2.89 7.60 -3.94
C LEU A 133 3.37 8.41 -5.15
N PRO A 134 3.46 9.75 -5.06
CA PRO A 134 4.01 10.58 -6.13
C PRO A 134 5.43 10.21 -6.55
N ASN A 135 6.29 9.88 -5.60
CA ASN A 135 7.66 9.43 -5.86
C ASN A 135 7.83 7.93 -5.57
N LEU A 136 7.05 7.13 -6.30
CA LEU A 136 7.05 5.67 -6.17
C LEU A 136 8.47 5.04 -6.20
N PRO A 137 9.40 5.43 -7.12
CA PRO A 137 10.75 4.88 -7.13
C PRO A 137 11.53 5.15 -5.84
N ALA A 138 11.33 6.29 -5.20
CA ALA A 138 12.01 6.61 -3.95
C ALA A 138 11.54 5.68 -2.82
N ALA A 139 10.22 5.48 -2.67
CA ALA A 139 9.67 4.57 -1.67
C ALA A 139 10.14 3.12 -1.91
N ILE A 140 10.16 2.66 -3.16
CA ILE A 140 10.63 1.30 -3.50
C ILE A 140 12.12 1.14 -3.20
N ARG A 141 12.96 2.13 -3.53
CA ARG A 141 14.40 2.10 -3.16
C ARG A 141 14.59 2.06 -1.65
N GLU A 142 13.77 2.81 -0.92
CA GLU A 142 13.83 2.80 0.54
C GLU A 142 13.41 1.45 1.12
N CYS A 143 12.32 0.84 0.64
CA CYS A 143 11.96 -0.54 1.00
C CYS A 143 13.10 -1.52 0.70
N TYR A 144 13.73 -1.38 -0.48
CA TYR A 144 14.88 -2.22 -0.83
C TYR A 144 16.07 -1.99 0.10
N ARG A 145 16.37 -0.76 0.49
CA ARG A 145 17.43 -0.45 1.46
C ARG A 145 17.17 -1.11 2.81
N LEU A 146 15.93 -1.03 3.29
CA LEU A 146 15.53 -1.40 4.63
C LEU A 146 15.30 -2.90 4.82
N VAL A 147 14.88 -3.62 3.79
CA VAL A 147 14.61 -5.07 3.88
C VAL A 147 15.90 -5.86 4.01
N GLU A 148 15.92 -6.87 4.87
CA GLU A 148 17.02 -7.82 5.05
C GLU A 148 17.23 -8.64 3.75
N LYS A 149 18.47 -8.80 3.30
CA LYS A 149 18.77 -9.26 1.93
C LYS A 149 18.73 -10.77 1.75
N SER A 150 18.92 -11.56 2.81
CA SER A 150 19.03 -13.02 2.69
C SER A 150 17.68 -13.74 2.82
N ARG A 151 16.84 -13.29 3.72
CA ARG A 151 15.55 -13.92 4.04
C ARG A 151 14.37 -12.95 4.12
N GLY A 152 14.65 -11.65 4.06
CA GLY A 152 13.62 -10.63 4.16
C GLY A 152 12.62 -10.67 3.00
N ARG A 153 11.43 -10.15 3.25
CA ARG A 153 10.33 -10.05 2.26
C ARG A 153 9.74 -8.66 2.23
N LEU A 154 9.43 -8.20 1.03
CA LEU A 154 8.49 -7.10 0.81
C LEU A 154 7.16 -7.70 0.37
N LEU A 155 6.12 -7.46 1.15
CA LEU A 155 4.77 -7.97 0.96
C LEU A 155 3.88 -6.82 0.51
N VAL A 156 3.39 -6.91 -0.72
CA VAL A 156 2.65 -5.82 -1.36
C VAL A 156 1.27 -6.29 -1.76
N VAL A 157 0.25 -5.48 -1.51
CA VAL A 157 -1.07 -5.65 -2.10
C VAL A 157 -1.45 -4.34 -2.78
N ILE A 158 -1.82 -4.42 -4.06
CA ILE A 158 -2.26 -3.28 -4.85
C ILE A 158 -3.56 -3.59 -5.60
N PRO A 159 -4.38 -2.57 -5.93
CA PRO A 159 -5.56 -2.75 -6.76
C PRO A 159 -5.16 -3.06 -8.19
N CYS A 160 -5.98 -3.84 -8.90
CA CYS A 160 -5.87 -4.06 -10.34
C CYS A 160 -6.49 -2.88 -11.11
N GLU A 161 -5.99 -1.69 -10.82
CA GLU A 161 -6.48 -0.44 -11.35
C GLU A 161 -6.49 -0.43 -12.90
N GLY A 162 -7.56 0.14 -13.49
CA GLY A 162 -7.76 0.15 -14.94
C GLY A 162 -8.34 -1.14 -15.53
N SER A 163 -8.47 -2.23 -14.73
CA SER A 163 -9.15 -3.45 -15.19
C SER A 163 -10.68 -3.24 -15.27
N PRO A 164 -11.38 -3.94 -16.19
CA PRO A 164 -12.84 -3.86 -16.28
C PRO A 164 -13.55 -4.24 -14.99
N PRO A 165 -13.22 -5.35 -14.28
CA PRO A 165 -13.88 -5.68 -13.02
C PRO A 165 -13.60 -4.64 -11.92
N TYR A 166 -12.38 -4.12 -11.82
CA TYR A 166 -12.08 -3.06 -10.86
C TYR A 166 -12.86 -1.77 -11.17
N THR A 167 -12.89 -1.37 -12.44
CA THR A 167 -13.64 -0.19 -12.90
C THR A 167 -15.14 -0.33 -12.59
N LEU A 168 -15.71 -1.52 -12.82
CA LEU A 168 -17.11 -1.79 -12.49
C LEU A 168 -17.32 -1.74 -10.96
N ALA A 169 -16.48 -2.43 -10.19
CA ALA A 169 -16.57 -2.43 -8.73
C ALA A 169 -16.53 -1.01 -8.17
N ARG A 170 -15.59 -0.18 -8.63
CA ARG A 170 -15.48 1.24 -8.24
C ARG A 170 -16.74 2.03 -8.57
N LYS A 171 -17.29 1.87 -9.78
CA LYS A 171 -18.51 2.58 -10.21
C LYS A 171 -19.73 2.27 -9.35
N ILE A 172 -19.92 1.00 -8.97
CA ILE A 172 -21.08 0.57 -8.18
C ILE A 172 -20.85 0.75 -6.65
N SER A 173 -19.63 1.04 -6.22
CA SER A 173 -19.25 1.24 -4.81
C SER A 173 -18.87 2.69 -4.52
N ALA A 174 -17.59 3.01 -4.54
CA ALA A 174 -17.03 4.30 -4.14
C ALA A 174 -17.63 5.48 -4.93
N GLU A 175 -17.67 5.38 -6.24
CA GLU A 175 -18.24 6.42 -7.11
C GLU A 175 -19.73 6.67 -6.83
N ARG A 176 -20.50 5.59 -6.61
CA ARG A 176 -21.92 5.70 -6.26
C ARG A 176 -22.13 6.40 -4.91
N VAL A 177 -21.34 6.03 -3.89
CA VAL A 177 -21.38 6.66 -2.56
C VAL A 177 -21.00 8.13 -2.65
N TYR A 178 -19.91 8.43 -3.39
CA TYR A 178 -19.46 9.80 -3.62
C TYR A 178 -20.55 10.65 -4.28
N LYS A 179 -21.08 10.19 -5.42
CA LYS A 179 -22.12 10.93 -6.17
C LYS A 179 -23.40 11.17 -5.35
N LYS A 180 -23.78 10.18 -4.53
CA LYS A 180 -24.96 10.32 -3.64
C LYS A 180 -24.76 11.39 -2.57
N ARG A 181 -23.52 11.56 -2.07
CA ARG A 181 -23.23 12.46 -0.95
C ARG A 181 -22.86 13.88 -1.39
N TYR A 182 -22.06 14.00 -2.44
CA TYR A 182 -21.51 15.31 -2.87
C TYR A 182 -22.04 15.76 -4.22
N GLY A 183 -22.64 14.88 -5.02
CA GLY A 183 -22.94 15.16 -6.42
C GLY A 183 -21.66 15.30 -7.27
N GLY A 184 -21.80 15.80 -8.48
CA GLY A 184 -20.68 16.19 -9.33
C GLY A 184 -19.81 15.04 -9.86
N ASP A 185 -18.66 15.41 -10.37
CA ASP A 185 -17.70 14.48 -10.98
C ASP A 185 -16.77 13.85 -9.93
N TYR A 186 -16.69 12.52 -9.97
CA TYR A 186 -15.82 11.72 -9.09
C TYR A 186 -14.40 11.58 -9.67
N SER A 187 -14.21 11.86 -10.97
CA SER A 187 -12.96 11.54 -11.67
C SER A 187 -11.74 12.25 -11.08
N TRP A 188 -11.88 13.53 -10.69
CA TRP A 188 -10.78 14.30 -10.08
C TRP A 188 -10.27 13.66 -8.79
N PHE A 189 -11.19 13.14 -7.95
CA PHE A 189 -10.84 12.48 -6.70
C PHE A 189 -10.08 11.17 -6.99
N TYR A 190 -10.69 10.34 -7.81
CA TYR A 190 -10.15 9.05 -8.16
C TYR A 190 -8.76 9.11 -8.84
N THR A 191 -8.57 9.97 -9.83
CA THR A 191 -7.29 10.13 -10.53
C THR A 191 -6.20 10.73 -9.63
N ARG A 192 -6.60 11.35 -8.54
CA ARG A 192 -5.68 11.88 -7.54
C ARG A 192 -5.26 10.84 -6.51
N GLU A 193 -6.18 9.97 -6.12
CA GLU A 193 -5.88 8.92 -5.13
C GLU A 193 -5.08 7.78 -5.78
N HIS A 194 -5.47 7.30 -6.94
CA HIS A 194 -4.81 6.20 -7.62
C HIS A 194 -3.97 6.70 -8.80
N ILE A 195 -2.82 7.28 -8.47
CA ILE A 195 -1.92 7.89 -9.46
C ILE A 195 -1.00 6.90 -10.15
N ASN A 196 -0.75 5.74 -9.53
CA ASN A 196 0.13 4.71 -10.08
C ASN A 196 -0.66 3.47 -10.50
N LEU A 197 -0.55 3.11 -11.75
CA LEU A 197 -1.18 1.91 -12.30
C LEU A 197 -0.37 0.65 -11.93
N PRO A 198 -1.00 -0.55 -11.92
CA PRO A 198 -0.31 -1.80 -11.57
C PRO A 198 0.98 -2.05 -12.35
N HIS A 199 0.99 -1.75 -13.66
CA HIS A 199 2.17 -1.95 -14.49
C HIS A 199 3.33 -1.00 -14.11
N GLU A 200 3.02 0.21 -13.62
CA GLU A 200 4.02 1.14 -13.13
C GLU A 200 4.62 0.63 -11.83
N VAL A 201 3.77 0.18 -10.88
CA VAL A 201 4.24 -0.39 -9.61
C VAL A 201 5.09 -1.63 -9.84
N LEU A 202 4.64 -2.55 -10.70
CA LEU A 202 5.40 -3.76 -11.05
C LEU A 202 6.72 -3.42 -11.75
N GLY A 203 6.71 -2.42 -12.64
CA GLY A 203 7.91 -1.95 -13.34
C GLY A 203 8.97 -1.40 -12.38
N GLU A 204 8.56 -0.58 -11.41
CA GLU A 204 9.48 0.01 -10.42
C GLU A 204 9.98 -1.03 -9.38
N LEU A 205 9.18 -2.05 -9.06
CA LEU A 205 9.61 -3.15 -8.18
C LEU A 205 10.62 -4.08 -8.85
N HIS A 206 10.50 -4.32 -10.15
CA HIS A 206 11.27 -5.31 -10.89
C HIS A 206 12.80 -5.17 -10.77
N PRO A 207 13.40 -3.97 -10.84
CA PRO A 207 14.85 -3.82 -10.68
C PRO A 207 15.39 -4.29 -9.34
N TYR A 208 14.60 -4.18 -8.29
CA TYR A 208 15.02 -4.38 -6.90
C TYR A 208 14.61 -5.73 -6.33
N PHE A 209 13.52 -6.31 -6.84
CA PHE A 209 12.90 -7.50 -6.26
C PHE A 209 12.60 -8.58 -7.30
N THR A 210 12.56 -9.82 -6.81
CA THR A 210 12.06 -10.98 -7.56
C THR A 210 10.75 -11.43 -6.93
N VAL A 211 9.75 -11.73 -7.75
CA VAL A 211 8.46 -12.25 -7.28
C VAL A 211 8.63 -13.70 -6.85
N GLU A 212 8.43 -14.00 -5.57
CA GLU A 212 8.42 -15.34 -5.01
C GLU A 212 7.01 -15.96 -5.07
N ALA A 213 6.00 -15.19 -4.71
CA ALA A 213 4.61 -15.60 -4.80
C ALA A 213 3.73 -14.45 -5.28
N ARG A 214 2.70 -14.82 -6.04
CA ARG A 214 1.70 -13.89 -6.56
C ARG A 214 0.32 -14.51 -6.42
N ARG A 215 -0.65 -13.74 -5.94
CA ARG A 215 -2.05 -14.16 -5.86
C ARG A 215 -2.95 -13.04 -6.36
N PHE A 216 -4.03 -13.43 -7.00
CA PHE A 216 -5.06 -12.53 -7.51
C PHE A 216 -6.38 -12.77 -6.81
N PHE A 217 -7.18 -11.72 -6.67
CA PHE A 217 -8.52 -11.77 -6.10
C PHE A 217 -9.51 -11.06 -7.04
N PRO A 218 -10.71 -11.60 -7.30
CA PRO A 218 -11.26 -12.84 -6.74
C PRO A 218 -10.96 -14.11 -7.55
N LEU A 219 -10.27 -14.01 -8.70
CA LEU A 219 -10.11 -15.13 -9.64
C LEU A 219 -8.64 -15.61 -9.69
N PRO A 220 -8.16 -16.36 -8.68
CA PRO A 220 -6.75 -16.78 -8.61
C PRO A 220 -6.35 -17.74 -9.75
N PHE A 221 -7.30 -18.43 -10.38
CA PHE A 221 -7.11 -19.30 -11.54
C PHE A 221 -7.01 -18.53 -12.87
N LEU A 222 -7.39 -17.26 -12.90
CA LEU A 222 -7.16 -16.32 -14.01
C LEU A 222 -6.16 -15.24 -13.56
N PRO A 223 -4.85 -15.54 -13.52
CA PRO A 223 -3.84 -14.71 -12.85
C PRO A 223 -3.41 -13.50 -13.68
N PHE A 224 -4.37 -12.71 -14.11
CA PHE A 224 -4.15 -11.48 -14.89
C PHE A 224 -4.72 -10.27 -14.17
N VAL A 225 -4.01 -9.16 -14.21
CA VAL A 225 -4.49 -7.86 -13.71
C VAL A 225 -5.85 -7.51 -14.32
N PHE A 226 -6.01 -7.77 -15.61
CA PHE A 226 -7.22 -7.45 -16.37
C PHE A 226 -8.51 -8.16 -15.87
N THR A 227 -8.40 -9.29 -15.18
CA THR A 227 -9.55 -10.10 -14.73
C THR A 227 -9.85 -9.99 -13.23
N ASN A 228 -9.03 -9.23 -12.49
CA ASN A 228 -9.09 -9.23 -11.04
C ASN A 228 -9.26 -7.82 -10.45
N LEU A 229 -9.50 -7.77 -9.13
CA LEU A 229 -9.66 -6.56 -8.33
C LEU A 229 -8.37 -6.16 -7.62
N CYS A 230 -7.65 -7.15 -7.08
CA CYS A 230 -6.42 -6.94 -6.34
C CYS A 230 -5.37 -8.00 -6.70
N ILE A 231 -4.11 -7.63 -6.53
CA ILE A 231 -2.95 -8.52 -6.64
C ILE A 231 -2.10 -8.41 -5.37
N GLY A 232 -1.80 -9.57 -4.76
CA GLY A 232 -0.83 -9.70 -3.68
C GLY A 232 0.48 -10.26 -4.21
N LEU A 233 1.60 -9.70 -3.76
CA LEU A 233 2.96 -10.02 -4.15
C LEU A 233 3.83 -10.28 -2.92
N SER A 234 4.47 -11.45 -2.85
CA SER A 234 5.62 -11.72 -1.98
C SER A 234 6.89 -11.54 -2.79
N LEU A 235 7.75 -10.65 -2.35
CA LEU A 235 8.90 -10.17 -3.09
C LEU A 235 10.18 -10.41 -2.29
N VAL A 236 11.16 -11.07 -2.94
CA VAL A 236 12.50 -11.30 -2.40
C VAL A 236 13.44 -10.21 -2.92
N PRO A 237 14.20 -9.53 -2.06
CA PRO A 237 15.17 -8.55 -2.54
C PRO A 237 16.27 -9.22 -3.37
N ARG A 238 16.62 -8.61 -4.50
CA ARG A 238 17.76 -9.05 -5.30
C ARG A 238 19.06 -8.76 -4.54
N ALA A 239 20.08 -9.59 -4.72
CA ALA A 239 21.40 -9.33 -4.14
C ALA A 239 22.00 -8.00 -4.63
N ARG A 240 21.72 -7.63 -5.88
CA ARG A 240 22.05 -6.33 -6.48
C ARG A 240 20.88 -5.87 -7.36
N PRO A 241 20.55 -4.57 -7.38
CA PRO A 241 19.57 -4.05 -8.33
C PRO A 241 20.01 -4.32 -9.78
N LEU A 242 19.01 -4.50 -10.66
CA LEU A 242 19.26 -4.50 -12.11
C LEU A 242 19.60 -3.08 -12.55
N ALA A 243 20.44 -2.94 -13.58
CA ALA A 243 20.61 -1.65 -14.23
C ALA A 243 19.27 -1.19 -14.83
N VAL A 244 18.87 0.01 -14.53
CA VAL A 244 17.71 0.66 -15.15
C VAL A 244 18.28 1.40 -16.36
N GLU A 245 17.94 0.95 -17.56
CA GLU A 245 18.27 1.62 -18.83
C GLU A 245 17.48 2.91 -19.03
#